data_781f8414d44ef2de7bab999afccef034
#
_entry.id   781f8414d44ef2de7bab999afccef034
#
_cell.length_a   1.000
_cell.length_b   1.000
_cell.length_c   1.000
_cell.angle_alpha   90.00
_cell.angle_beta   90.00
_cell.angle_gamma   90.00
#
_symmetry.space_group_name_H-M   'P 1'
#
loop_
_entity.id
_entity.type
_entity.pdbx_description
1 polymer ?
#
loop_
_entity_poly.entity_id
_entity_poly.type
_entity_poly.pdbx_seq_one_letter_code
_entity_poly.pdbx_strand_id
1 'polypeptide(L)'
;RQALSVMADDRPNIIIIITDQQRLDTINALGFDYVDTPNLDRLVQEGVTFRNCHVTAPSCASARASLFTGYYPHTTGILKNADTWQHSWVELLNQGGYHCVNVGKMHTFPYDAKCGFHQRYVAENKDRYLEGRYFYDEWD
;
A
#
# COMPACT_ATOMS: atom_id res chain seq x y z
N ARG A 1 -3.28 -36.16 27.08
CA ARG A 1 -3.53 -35.10 26.09
C ARG A 1 -2.62 -33.91 26.46
N GLN A 2 -1.46 -33.82 25.87
CA GLN A 2 -0.61 -32.63 25.98
C GLN A 2 -1.29 -31.50 25.18
N ALA A 3 -1.70 -30.45 25.87
CA ALA A 3 -2.07 -29.21 25.22
C ALA A 3 -0.81 -28.64 24.55
N LEU A 4 -0.80 -28.61 23.22
CA LEU A 4 0.15 -27.81 22.48
C LEU A 4 -0.09 -26.35 22.88
N SER A 5 0.78 -25.80 23.72
CA SER A 5 0.79 -24.35 23.94
C SER A 5 1.18 -23.72 22.62
N VAL A 6 0.23 -23.14 21.93
CA VAL A 6 0.52 -22.23 20.82
C VAL A 6 1.30 -21.09 21.46
N MET A 7 2.62 -21.08 21.27
CA MET A 7 3.44 -19.93 21.62
C MET A 7 2.84 -18.73 20.89
N ALA A 8 2.39 -17.73 21.64
CA ALA A 8 1.93 -16.49 21.04
C ALA A 8 3.07 -15.94 20.18
N ASP A 9 2.77 -15.61 18.95
CA ASP A 9 3.74 -14.97 18.07
C ASP A 9 3.94 -13.53 18.58
N ASP A 10 5.08 -13.24 19.18
CA ASP A 10 5.40 -11.92 19.75
C ASP A 10 5.69 -10.86 18.67
N ARG A 11 5.62 -11.23 17.38
CA ARG A 11 5.81 -10.29 16.27
C ARG A 11 4.64 -9.31 16.18
N PRO A 12 4.90 -8.01 16.00
CA PRO A 12 3.84 -7.03 15.88
C PRO A 12 3.04 -7.21 14.60
N ASN A 13 1.75 -6.91 14.63
CA ASN A 13 0.97 -6.69 13.43
C ASN A 13 1.42 -5.39 12.76
N ILE A 14 1.52 -5.41 11.43
CA ILE A 14 1.94 -4.25 10.63
C ILE A 14 0.78 -3.80 9.75
N ILE A 15 0.35 -2.55 9.90
CA ILE A 15 -0.69 -1.93 9.08
C ILE A 15 -0.07 -0.78 8.32
N ILE A 16 -0.18 -0.79 7.00
CA ILE A 16 0.26 0.29 6.12
C ILE A 16 -0.98 0.88 5.45
N ILE A 17 -1.25 2.16 5.70
CA ILE A 17 -2.35 2.89 5.10
C ILE A 17 -1.75 3.88 4.08
N ILE A 18 -2.13 3.73 2.82
CA ILE A 18 -1.66 4.58 1.72
C ILE A 18 -2.85 5.32 1.13
N THR A 19 -2.89 6.63 1.36
CA THR A 19 -3.87 7.50 0.71
C THR A 19 -3.49 7.73 -0.75
N ASP A 20 -4.49 7.91 -1.63
CA ASP A 20 -4.26 8.24 -3.04
C ASP A 20 -4.28 9.75 -3.22
N GLN A 21 -3.21 10.30 -3.79
CA GLN A 21 -3.08 11.71 -4.18
C GLN A 21 -3.37 12.73 -3.05
N GLN A 22 -3.17 12.35 -1.78
CA GLN A 22 -3.34 13.26 -0.67
C GLN A 22 -2.17 14.25 -0.61
N ARG A 23 -2.49 15.53 -0.47
CA ARG A 23 -1.52 16.61 -0.30
C ARG A 23 -1.24 16.84 1.19
N LEU A 24 -0.02 17.24 1.50
CA LEU A 24 0.39 17.60 2.87
C LEU A 24 -0.49 18.71 3.48
N ASP A 25 -0.88 19.70 2.67
CA ASP A 25 -1.69 20.84 3.07
C ASP A 25 -3.19 20.54 3.23
N THR A 26 -3.56 19.26 3.25
CA THR A 26 -4.92 18.79 3.60
C THR A 26 -4.97 18.17 5.00
N ILE A 27 -3.91 18.29 5.82
CA ILE A 27 -3.86 17.79 7.19
C ILE A 27 -3.81 18.97 8.15
N ASN A 28 -4.88 19.16 8.94
CA ASN A 28 -5.06 20.33 9.80
C ASN A 28 -3.93 20.47 10.84
N ALA A 29 -3.57 19.40 11.53
CA ALA A 29 -2.51 19.44 12.55
C ALA A 29 -1.11 19.81 12.02
N LEU A 30 -0.93 19.87 10.70
CA LEU A 30 0.32 20.34 10.08
C LEU A 30 0.33 21.84 9.79
N GLY A 31 -0.71 22.57 10.19
CA GLY A 31 -0.84 24.02 10.05
C GLY A 31 -1.72 24.45 8.88
N PHE A 32 -2.59 23.56 8.41
CA PHE A 32 -3.50 23.80 7.28
C PHE A 32 -4.95 23.59 7.69
N ASP A 33 -5.70 24.66 7.91
CA ASP A 33 -7.03 24.64 8.49
C ASP A 33 -8.18 24.61 7.45
N TYR A 34 -7.89 24.16 6.24
CA TYR A 34 -8.88 24.10 5.15
C TYR A 34 -9.84 22.91 5.26
N VAL A 35 -9.41 21.85 5.93
CA VAL A 35 -10.16 20.58 6.04
C VAL A 35 -10.02 20.05 7.46
N ASP A 36 -11.14 19.60 8.02
CA ASP A 36 -11.15 18.91 9.30
C ASP A 36 -10.65 17.48 9.13
N THR A 37 -9.54 17.15 9.81
CA THR A 37 -8.91 15.84 9.72
C THR A 37 -8.63 15.22 11.10
N PRO A 38 -9.66 15.06 11.97
CA PRO A 38 -9.45 14.75 13.38
C PRO A 38 -8.70 13.44 13.62
N ASN A 39 -8.87 12.44 12.78
CA ASN A 39 -8.16 11.17 12.92
C ASN A 39 -6.72 11.24 12.43
N LEU A 40 -6.44 11.96 11.35
CA LEU A 40 -5.07 12.21 10.89
C LEU A 40 -4.33 13.13 11.88
N ASP A 41 -5.01 14.12 12.41
CA ASP A 41 -4.46 15.05 13.41
C ASP A 41 -4.04 14.28 14.66
N ARG A 42 -4.84 13.31 15.10
CA ARG A 42 -4.47 12.44 16.20
C ARG A 42 -3.23 11.61 15.89
N LEU A 43 -3.12 11.05 14.70
CA LEU A 43 -1.93 10.31 14.28
C LEU A 43 -0.68 11.21 14.25
N VAL A 44 -0.83 12.46 13.79
CA VAL A 44 0.25 13.46 13.82
C VAL A 44 0.70 13.78 15.25
N GLN A 45 -0.24 13.89 16.19
CA GLN A 45 0.03 14.26 17.58
C GLN A 45 0.58 13.10 18.41
N GLU A 46 0.11 11.89 18.19
CA GLU A 46 0.47 10.70 18.98
C GLU A 46 1.63 9.91 18.37
N GLY A 47 1.94 10.11 17.09
CA GLY A 47 2.94 9.35 16.34
C GLY A 47 4.18 10.15 15.96
N VAL A 48 4.96 9.60 15.04
CA VAL A 48 6.11 10.26 14.43
C VAL A 48 5.73 10.78 13.05
N THR A 49 5.87 12.09 12.84
CA THR A 49 5.50 12.75 11.59
C THR A 49 6.71 13.23 10.81
N PHE A 50 6.85 12.77 9.58
CA PHE A 50 7.90 13.18 8.65
C PHE A 50 7.36 14.27 7.71
N ARG A 51 7.59 15.54 8.02
CA ARG A 51 7.08 16.67 7.25
C ARG A 51 7.76 16.85 5.89
N ASN A 52 8.97 16.36 5.73
CA ASN A 52 9.79 16.47 4.52
C ASN A 52 10.01 15.08 3.89
N CYS A 53 8.97 14.24 3.90
CA CYS A 53 9.00 12.97 3.21
C CYS A 53 8.57 13.16 1.75
N HIS A 54 9.44 12.82 0.82
CA HIS A 54 9.22 13.00 -0.61
C HIS A 54 9.00 11.67 -1.32
N VAL A 55 8.07 11.66 -2.27
CA VAL A 55 7.89 10.51 -3.17
C VAL A 55 8.98 10.50 -4.24
N THR A 56 9.31 9.33 -4.74
CA THR A 56 10.34 9.14 -5.77
C THR A 56 9.88 9.59 -7.16
N ALA A 57 8.57 9.66 -7.38
CA ALA A 57 7.95 10.12 -8.62
C ALA A 57 6.54 10.66 -8.35
N PRO A 58 6.08 11.66 -9.12
CA PRO A 58 4.74 12.25 -8.96
C PRO A 58 3.64 11.44 -9.69
N SER A 59 3.87 10.16 -9.94
CA SER A 59 2.95 9.24 -10.61
C SER A 59 2.64 8.07 -9.69
N CYS A 60 1.36 7.69 -9.59
CA CYS A 60 0.90 6.65 -8.69
C CYS A 60 1.55 5.28 -8.96
N ALA A 61 1.68 4.85 -10.21
CA ALA A 61 2.32 3.58 -10.54
C ALA A 61 3.79 3.55 -10.14
N SER A 62 4.57 4.56 -10.55
CA SER A 62 6.00 4.66 -10.26
C SER A 62 6.28 4.84 -8.77
N ALA A 63 5.50 5.69 -8.07
CA ALA A 63 5.65 5.90 -6.64
C ALA A 63 5.33 4.63 -5.83
N ARG A 64 4.26 3.92 -6.19
CA ARG A 64 3.88 2.66 -5.55
C ARG A 64 4.89 1.56 -5.83
N ALA A 65 5.37 1.45 -7.07
CA ALA A 65 6.44 0.53 -7.41
C ALA A 65 7.68 0.78 -6.55
N SER A 66 8.12 2.03 -6.42
CA SER A 66 9.25 2.38 -5.55
C SER A 66 8.99 2.03 -4.10
N LEU A 67 7.80 2.29 -3.58
CA LEU A 67 7.43 1.95 -2.21
C LEU A 67 7.52 0.44 -1.96
N PHE A 68 6.99 -0.37 -2.87
CA PHE A 68 6.93 -1.82 -2.69
C PHE A 68 8.20 -2.57 -3.11
N THR A 69 9.02 -2.02 -3.98
CA THR A 69 10.29 -2.63 -4.38
C THR A 69 11.49 -2.12 -3.59
N GLY A 70 11.39 -0.93 -2.99
CA GLY A 70 12.52 -0.24 -2.36
C GLY A 70 13.49 0.40 -3.36
N TYR A 71 13.17 0.40 -4.66
CA TYR A 71 14.05 0.93 -5.71
C TYR A 71 13.47 2.21 -6.35
N TYR A 72 14.34 3.04 -6.87
CA TYR A 72 13.94 4.22 -7.66
C TYR A 72 13.34 3.81 -9.02
N PRO A 73 12.48 4.66 -9.62
CA PRO A 73 11.83 4.36 -10.90
C PRO A 73 12.81 4.05 -12.04
N HIS A 74 13.96 4.73 -12.09
CA HIS A 74 14.98 4.45 -13.10
C HIS A 74 15.66 3.08 -12.94
N THR A 75 15.62 2.51 -11.74
CA THR A 75 16.14 1.16 -11.47
C THR A 75 15.11 0.10 -11.79
N THR A 76 13.84 0.35 -11.45
CA THR A 76 12.74 -0.60 -11.72
C THR A 76 12.29 -0.58 -13.17
N GLY A 77 12.48 0.54 -13.88
CA GLY A 77 11.91 0.79 -15.20
C GLY A 77 10.40 1.03 -15.20
N ILE A 78 9.76 1.11 -14.02
CA ILE A 78 8.31 1.32 -13.89
C ILE A 78 8.03 2.81 -13.90
N LEU A 79 7.66 3.33 -15.06
CA LEU A 79 7.49 4.76 -15.31
C LEU A 79 6.04 5.16 -15.57
N LYS A 80 5.18 4.21 -15.96
CA LYS A 80 3.80 4.44 -16.34
C LYS A 80 2.89 3.30 -15.90
N ASN A 81 1.60 3.51 -16.04
CA ASN A 81 0.60 2.48 -15.80
C ASN A 81 0.79 1.31 -16.75
N ALA A 82 0.51 0.11 -16.30
CA ALA A 82 0.70 -1.16 -16.99
C ALA A 82 2.17 -1.63 -17.15
N ASP A 83 3.14 -0.94 -16.56
CA ASP A 83 4.47 -1.52 -16.38
C ASP A 83 4.44 -2.62 -15.31
N THR A 84 5.13 -3.72 -15.55
CA THR A 84 5.02 -4.94 -14.74
C THR A 84 5.93 -4.88 -13.50
N TRP A 85 5.39 -5.22 -12.35
CA TRP A 85 6.17 -5.41 -11.13
C TRP A 85 6.71 -6.83 -11.06
N GLN A 86 7.95 -6.97 -10.61
CA GLN A 86 8.60 -8.27 -10.52
C GLN A 86 8.87 -8.71 -9.07
N HIS A 87 9.12 -7.75 -8.16
CA HIS A 87 9.50 -8.04 -6.78
C HIS A 87 8.87 -7.04 -5.82
N SER A 88 8.65 -7.50 -4.58
CA SER A 88 8.13 -6.67 -3.50
C SER A 88 8.73 -7.13 -2.17
N TRP A 89 9.03 -6.17 -1.27
CA TRP A 89 9.46 -6.51 0.10
C TRP A 89 8.38 -7.28 0.89
N VAL A 90 7.14 -7.29 0.43
CA VAL A 90 6.07 -8.12 1.01
C VAL A 90 6.41 -9.61 0.94
N GLU A 91 7.15 -10.05 -0.08
CA GLU A 91 7.65 -11.42 -0.18
C GLU A 91 8.57 -11.78 0.99
N LEU A 92 9.36 -10.83 1.48
CA LEU A 92 10.23 -11.04 2.64
C LEU A 92 9.42 -11.20 3.93
N LEU A 93 8.36 -10.42 4.10
CA LEU A 93 7.44 -10.60 5.23
C LEU A 93 6.74 -11.97 5.18
N ASN A 94 6.29 -12.37 4.01
CA ASN A 94 5.70 -13.68 3.78
C ASN A 94 6.68 -14.81 4.16
N GLN A 95 7.92 -14.74 3.68
CA GLN A 95 8.99 -15.69 4.05
C GLN A 95 9.29 -15.66 5.56
N GLY A 96 9.14 -14.50 6.19
CA GLY A 96 9.22 -14.32 7.65
C GLY A 96 8.00 -14.84 8.42
N GLY A 97 7.02 -15.44 7.75
CA GLY A 97 5.84 -16.05 8.36
C GLY A 97 4.68 -15.08 8.64
N TYR A 98 4.69 -13.88 8.06
CA TYR A 98 3.53 -12.99 8.12
C TYR A 98 2.46 -13.41 7.11
N HIS A 99 1.20 -13.33 7.50
CA HIS A 99 0.08 -13.39 6.57
C HIS A 99 -0.19 -12.00 6.01
N CYS A 100 0.14 -11.79 4.72
CA CYS A 100 0.09 -10.48 4.09
C CYS A 100 -1.17 -10.34 3.24
N VAL A 101 -1.94 -9.28 3.49
CA VAL A 101 -3.18 -8.97 2.77
C VAL A 101 -3.12 -7.54 2.25
N ASN A 102 -3.58 -7.32 1.03
CA ASN A 102 -3.76 -6.00 0.44
C ASN A 102 -5.24 -5.74 0.19
N VAL A 103 -5.71 -4.57 0.57
CA VAL A 103 -7.06 -4.08 0.28
C VAL A 103 -6.93 -2.73 -0.45
N GLY A 104 -7.48 -2.65 -1.63
CA GLY A 104 -7.49 -1.43 -2.43
C GLY A 104 -6.43 -1.38 -3.53
N LYS A 105 -6.08 -0.15 -3.93
CA LYS A 105 -5.23 0.15 -5.07
C LYS A 105 -3.76 -0.19 -4.82
N MET A 106 -3.17 -0.91 -5.74
CA MET A 106 -1.72 -1.15 -5.82
C MET A 106 -1.07 -0.67 -7.12
N HIS A 107 -1.85 -0.57 -8.17
CA HIS A 107 -1.42 -0.16 -9.50
C HIS A 107 -0.37 -1.11 -10.10
N THR A 108 -0.57 -2.41 -9.90
CA THR A 108 0.24 -3.47 -10.52
C THR A 108 -0.26 -3.79 -11.92
N PHE A 109 0.58 -4.43 -12.71
CA PHE A 109 0.16 -5.07 -13.95
C PHE A 109 0.82 -6.46 -14.04
N PRO A 110 0.03 -7.55 -14.24
CA PRO A 110 -1.44 -7.59 -14.22
C PRO A 110 -2.03 -7.05 -12.92
N TYR A 111 -3.30 -6.60 -12.95
CA TYR A 111 -3.92 -5.96 -11.77
C TYR A 111 -4.06 -6.90 -10.58
N ASP A 112 -4.20 -8.20 -10.83
CA ASP A 112 -4.32 -9.29 -9.86
C ASP A 112 -2.98 -9.89 -9.44
N ALA A 113 -1.85 -9.35 -9.91
CA ALA A 113 -0.53 -9.83 -9.56
C ALA A 113 -0.36 -9.89 -8.04
N LYS A 114 -0.01 -11.04 -7.47
CA LYS A 114 0.06 -11.24 -6.01
C LYS A 114 1.13 -10.41 -5.33
N CYS A 115 2.28 -10.15 -5.95
CA CYS A 115 3.38 -9.34 -5.42
C CYS A 115 3.75 -9.66 -3.96
N GLY A 116 3.73 -10.93 -3.57
CA GLY A 116 4.02 -11.39 -2.22
C GLY A 116 2.81 -11.42 -1.27
N PHE A 117 1.66 -10.87 -1.63
CA PHE A 117 0.45 -10.96 -0.82
C PHE A 117 -0.21 -12.33 -0.94
N HIS A 118 -0.73 -12.85 0.17
CA HIS A 118 -1.55 -14.06 0.20
C HIS A 118 -2.91 -13.79 -0.44
N GLN A 119 -3.51 -12.65 -0.09
CA GLN A 119 -4.79 -12.21 -0.60
C GLN A 119 -4.72 -10.76 -1.07
N ARG A 120 -5.42 -10.45 -2.15
CA ARG A 120 -5.58 -9.09 -2.65
C ARG A 120 -7.03 -8.85 -3.01
N TYR A 121 -7.60 -7.81 -2.39
CA TYR A 121 -8.92 -7.27 -2.71
C TYR A 121 -8.70 -6.00 -3.52
N VAL A 122 -8.67 -6.18 -4.84
CA VAL A 122 -8.22 -5.14 -5.76
C VAL A 122 -9.30 -4.09 -5.99
N ALA A 123 -8.98 -2.82 -5.78
CA ALA A 123 -9.79 -1.69 -6.19
C ALA A 123 -8.91 -0.72 -7.00
N GLU A 124 -8.89 -0.89 -8.28
CA GLU A 124 -8.19 0.00 -9.21
C GLU A 124 -9.17 1.04 -9.78
N ASN A 125 -8.64 2.19 -10.22
CA ASN A 125 -9.47 3.14 -10.96
C ASN A 125 -10.09 2.46 -12.16
N LYS A 126 -11.32 2.85 -12.51
CA LYS A 126 -11.97 2.44 -13.77
C LYS A 126 -11.05 2.78 -14.94
N ASP A 127 -10.21 1.84 -15.30
CA ASP A 127 -9.45 1.96 -16.52
C ASP A 127 -10.39 1.58 -17.68
N ARG A 128 -10.35 2.36 -18.75
CA ARG A 128 -11.14 2.10 -19.97
C ARG A 128 -10.83 0.72 -20.54
N TYR A 129 -9.68 0.16 -20.19
CA TYR A 129 -9.23 -1.16 -20.64
C TYR A 129 -9.84 -2.33 -19.88
N LEU A 130 -10.55 -2.10 -18.78
CA LEU A 130 -11.20 -3.17 -18.02
C LEU A 130 -12.56 -3.58 -18.59
N GLU A 131 -13.03 -2.93 -19.67
CA GLU A 131 -14.31 -3.24 -20.36
C GLU A 131 -15.49 -3.41 -19.39
N GLY A 132 -15.50 -2.68 -18.29
CA GLY A 132 -16.52 -2.79 -17.27
C GLY A 132 -16.39 -4.01 -16.35
N ARG A 133 -15.31 -4.77 -16.44
CA ARG A 133 -15.01 -5.82 -15.47
C ARG A 133 -14.58 -5.21 -14.18
N TYR A 134 -15.31 -5.48 -13.13
CA TYR A 134 -14.98 -5.12 -11.76
C TYR A 134 -14.37 -6.35 -11.10
N PHE A 135 -13.22 -6.21 -10.45
CA PHE A 135 -12.62 -7.27 -9.65
C PHE A 135 -13.29 -7.34 -8.27
N TYR A 136 -14.60 -7.56 -8.25
CA TYR A 136 -15.37 -7.68 -7.01
C TYR A 136 -15.76 -9.11 -6.69
N ASP A 137 -15.37 -10.06 -7.55
CA ASP A 137 -15.89 -11.41 -7.52
C ASP A 137 -15.40 -12.27 -6.36
N GLU A 138 -14.61 -11.69 -5.43
CA GLU A 138 -14.21 -12.40 -4.20
C GLU A 138 -14.98 -11.93 -2.94
N TRP A 139 -16.04 -11.11 -3.11
CA TRP A 139 -16.87 -10.63 -2.00
C TRP A 139 -18.27 -11.28 -1.96
N ASP A 140 -18.61 -12.14 -2.90
CA ASP A 140 -19.88 -12.87 -2.94
C ASP A 140 -19.82 -14.24 -2.24
#